data_bf5d79f56280ba5a50059c4216401e92
#
_entry.id   bf5d79f56280ba5a50059c4216401e92
#
_cell.length_a   1.000
_cell.length_b   1.000
_cell.length_c   1.000
_cell.angle_alpha   90.00
_cell.angle_beta   90.00
_cell.angle_gamma   90.00
#
_symmetry.space_group_name_H-M   'P 1'
#
loop_
_entity.id
_entity.type
_entity.pdbx_description
1 polymer ?
#
loop_
_entity_poly.entity_id
_entity_poly.type
_entity_poly.pdbx_seq_one_letter_code
_entity_poly.pdbx_strand_id
1 'polypeptide(L)'
;EETMNEVCAERNFLEQMGGSCHTPAGARCQKTNDGYRLDAMFGNEDGNKQAYTKVYGTDPETLAKTAVKNIKKQLEGIVYLIGAGPGDPELITVKGKEILKKADCVIYDRLIPQELLDETKAGCECIYVGKENHHHTMKQEQINELLAEKALQYDIVVRLKGGDPFVFGRGGEEAIYLANQEIHCEVIPGISSCIAAAELAGIPVTHRGISKGFRVVTAHDRRNQLSDLNFASMAKSEETLVFLMGLTKLEEITTNLLKKGMNENTPVAVISNAASAKQKTCTATLNMIQEKADQEKLSSPAVIVVGDVVKLQKEIQKPEDTTWHLVTKVGDQPSKLAQLLKDHGYKIKEFQTGEISYKKNLISKEELAKVTYLIFTSRYGVHGFMKQMKAANLDLRNLYDKKIVVVGEKTK
;
A
#
# COMPACT_ATOMS: atom_id res chain seq x y z
N GLU A 1 14.02 20.64 49.80
CA GLU A 1 12.80 20.98 49.04
C GLU A 1 13.15 21.47 47.63
N GLU A 2 14.09 22.41 47.47
CA GLU A 2 14.54 22.94 46.17
C GLU A 2 15.13 21.85 45.25
N THR A 3 16.05 21.06 45.73
CA THR A 3 16.64 19.93 44.98
C THR A 3 15.60 18.88 44.60
N MET A 4 14.57 18.68 45.41
CA MET A 4 13.48 17.76 45.10
C MET A 4 12.64 18.26 43.92
N ASN A 5 12.37 19.57 43.85
CA ASN A 5 11.63 20.20 42.73
C ASN A 5 12.42 20.11 41.42
N GLU A 6 13.74 20.33 41.47
CA GLU A 6 14.62 20.19 40.31
C GLU A 6 14.59 18.75 39.76
N VAL A 7 14.81 17.75 40.62
CA VAL A 7 14.77 16.34 40.29
C VAL A 7 13.36 15.90 39.81
N CYS A 8 12.31 16.47 40.41
CA CYS A 8 10.94 16.18 39.98
C CYS A 8 10.67 16.66 38.56
N ALA A 9 11.08 17.87 38.18
CA ALA A 9 10.94 18.40 36.83
C ALA A 9 11.70 17.57 35.81
N GLU A 10 12.96 17.18 36.12
CA GLU A 10 13.80 16.33 35.24
C GLU A 10 13.19 14.94 35.01
N ARG A 11 12.77 14.27 36.07
CA ARG A 11 12.15 12.94 35.99
C ARG A 11 10.82 12.96 35.28
N ASN A 12 9.95 13.93 35.60
CA ASN A 12 8.66 14.07 34.91
C ASN A 12 8.83 14.31 33.41
N PHE A 13 9.86 15.05 32.99
CA PHE A 13 10.17 15.22 31.56
C PHE A 13 10.57 13.88 30.92
N LEU A 14 11.53 13.17 31.50
CA LEU A 14 12.02 11.90 30.97
C LEU A 14 10.92 10.83 30.92
N GLU A 15 10.09 10.74 31.95
CA GLU A 15 8.96 9.80 32.01
C GLU A 15 7.92 10.09 30.93
N GLN A 16 7.54 11.36 30.72
CA GLN A 16 6.56 11.77 29.71
C GLN A 16 7.09 11.68 28.28
N MET A 17 8.42 11.73 28.08
CA MET A 17 9.03 11.47 26.77
C MET A 17 9.12 10.00 26.41
N GLY A 18 9.08 9.09 27.40
CA GLY A 18 8.96 7.65 27.16
C GLY A 18 10.18 7.00 26.50
N GLY A 19 11.38 7.52 26.71
CA GLY A 19 12.61 6.99 26.12
C GLY A 19 13.06 5.66 26.69
N SER A 20 13.72 4.82 25.89
CA SER A 20 14.46 3.62 26.30
C SER A 20 15.84 3.98 26.83
N CYS A 21 16.58 3.00 27.39
CA CYS A 21 17.98 3.20 27.84
C CYS A 21 18.94 3.61 26.70
N HIS A 22 18.53 3.49 25.44
CA HIS A 22 19.31 3.88 24.25
C HIS A 22 18.86 5.19 23.62
N THR A 23 17.75 5.75 24.09
CA THR A 23 17.23 7.01 23.56
C THR A 23 18.06 8.18 24.10
N PRO A 24 18.66 9.03 23.25
CA PRO A 24 19.39 10.21 23.69
C PRO A 24 18.43 11.27 24.24
N ALA A 25 18.19 11.19 25.55
CA ALA A 25 17.32 12.14 26.27
C ALA A 25 18.04 12.70 27.49
N GLY A 26 17.85 13.97 27.77
CA GLY A 26 18.43 14.62 28.94
C GLY A 26 17.64 15.83 29.40
N ALA A 27 17.60 16.03 30.69
CA ALA A 27 16.99 17.22 31.29
C ALA A 27 17.86 17.72 32.45
N ARG A 28 17.95 19.03 32.60
CA ARG A 28 18.62 19.70 33.70
C ARG A 28 17.77 20.86 34.21
N CYS A 29 17.29 20.73 35.42
CA CYS A 29 16.56 21.80 36.08
C CYS A 29 17.48 22.56 37.03
N GLN A 30 17.36 23.87 37.07
CA GLN A 30 18.11 24.76 37.95
C GLN A 30 17.22 25.83 38.52
N LYS A 31 17.36 26.11 39.80
CA LYS A 31 16.72 27.25 40.45
C LYS A 31 17.26 28.58 39.91
N THR A 32 16.37 29.54 39.71
CA THR A 32 16.66 30.92 39.32
C THR A 32 16.07 31.88 40.35
N ASN A 33 16.30 33.19 40.21
CA ASN A 33 15.73 34.19 41.11
C ASN A 33 14.21 34.22 41.10
N ASP A 34 13.59 33.87 39.92
CA ASP A 34 12.14 33.97 39.68
C ASP A 34 11.46 32.60 39.55
N GLY A 35 12.12 31.52 40.01
CA GLY A 35 11.58 30.15 39.89
C GLY A 35 12.63 29.13 39.46
N TYR A 36 12.32 28.36 38.44
CA TYR A 36 13.18 27.31 37.89
C TYR A 36 13.38 27.48 36.40
N ARG A 37 14.51 26.99 35.87
CA ARG A 37 14.80 26.82 34.45
C ARG A 37 15.05 25.36 34.18
N LEU A 38 14.30 24.79 33.23
CA LEU A 38 14.50 23.42 32.70
C LEU A 38 15.11 23.52 31.31
N ASP A 39 16.34 23.05 31.16
CA ASP A 39 16.99 22.78 29.89
C ASP A 39 16.76 21.31 29.56
N ALA A 40 16.13 20.99 28.43
CA ALA A 40 15.80 19.62 28.04
C ALA A 40 16.16 19.35 26.59
N MET A 41 16.56 18.11 26.31
CA MET A 41 16.83 17.62 24.98
C MET A 41 16.25 16.24 24.80
N PHE A 42 15.93 15.93 23.55
CA PHE A 42 15.53 14.60 23.13
C PHE A 42 15.93 14.37 21.66
N GLY A 43 16.33 13.16 21.32
CA GLY A 43 16.66 12.75 19.95
C GLY A 43 16.18 11.33 19.66
N ASN A 44 16.13 10.97 18.39
CA ASN A 44 15.91 9.58 18.00
C ASN A 44 17.20 8.75 18.18
N GLU A 45 17.07 7.42 18.19
CA GLU A 45 18.18 6.50 18.41
C GLU A 45 19.31 6.65 17.39
N ASP A 46 18.96 6.99 16.13
CA ASP A 46 19.91 7.21 15.03
C ASP A 46 20.58 8.58 15.06
N GLY A 47 20.16 9.48 15.95
CA GLY A 47 20.70 10.84 16.09
C GLY A 47 20.36 11.82 14.97
N ASN A 48 19.53 11.40 14.01
CA ASN A 48 19.16 12.21 12.85
C ASN A 48 18.16 13.33 13.18
N LYS A 49 17.36 13.14 14.25
CA LYS A 49 16.43 14.14 14.79
C LYS A 49 16.82 14.46 16.21
N GLN A 50 16.97 15.74 16.50
CA GLN A 50 17.26 16.24 17.84
C GLN A 50 16.46 17.53 18.09
N ALA A 51 15.93 17.65 19.26
CA ALA A 51 15.22 18.85 19.72
C ALA A 51 15.74 19.32 21.08
N TYR A 52 15.76 20.60 21.25
CA TYR A 52 16.22 21.27 22.48
C TYR A 52 15.20 22.30 22.91
N THR A 53 14.96 22.38 24.20
CA THR A 53 14.11 23.44 24.73
C THR A 53 14.66 24.01 26.06
N LYS A 54 14.32 25.23 26.33
CA LYS A 54 14.57 25.90 27.58
C LYS A 54 13.27 26.51 28.07
N VAL A 55 12.82 26.10 29.23
CA VAL A 55 11.54 26.53 29.83
C VAL A 55 11.79 27.18 31.19
N TYR A 56 11.06 28.23 31.48
CA TYR A 56 11.10 28.94 32.76
C TYR A 56 9.72 28.88 33.42
N GLY A 57 9.68 28.73 34.74
CA GLY A 57 8.42 28.68 35.50
C GLY A 57 8.66 28.40 36.97
N THR A 58 7.60 28.40 37.75
CA THR A 58 7.66 28.20 39.20
C THR A 58 7.27 26.81 39.66
N ASP A 59 6.51 26.07 38.81
CA ASP A 59 6.00 24.76 39.14
C ASP A 59 6.71 23.65 38.30
N PRO A 60 7.34 22.66 38.96
CA PRO A 60 8.11 21.60 38.30
C PRO A 60 7.31 20.76 37.32
N GLU A 61 6.05 20.46 37.60
CA GLU A 61 5.19 19.63 36.73
C GLU A 61 4.82 20.41 35.46
N THR A 62 4.48 21.65 35.57
CA THR A 62 4.17 22.55 34.44
C THR A 62 5.40 22.76 33.54
N LEU A 63 6.59 22.90 34.16
CA LEU A 63 7.86 22.97 33.42
C LEU A 63 8.10 21.76 32.58
N ALA A 64 7.97 20.56 33.15
CA ALA A 64 8.14 19.30 32.43
C ALA A 64 7.14 19.18 31.28
N LYS A 65 5.85 19.43 31.52
CA LYS A 65 4.80 19.39 30.48
C LYS A 65 5.09 20.36 29.33
N THR A 66 5.52 21.56 29.65
CA THR A 66 5.85 22.58 28.64
C THR A 66 7.08 22.17 27.83
N ALA A 67 8.11 21.65 28.50
CA ALA A 67 9.31 21.15 27.82
C ALA A 67 8.98 19.97 26.87
N VAL A 68 8.17 19.01 27.33
CA VAL A 68 7.68 17.90 26.52
C VAL A 68 6.94 18.41 25.28
N LYS A 69 6.02 19.37 25.46
CA LYS A 69 5.26 19.95 24.33
C LYS A 69 6.18 20.63 23.33
N ASN A 70 7.14 21.41 23.78
CA ASN A 70 8.09 22.12 22.92
C ASN A 70 9.00 21.17 22.16
N ILE A 71 9.49 20.10 22.78
CA ILE A 71 10.33 19.07 22.18
C ILE A 71 9.53 18.29 21.13
N LYS A 72 8.32 17.80 21.49
CA LYS A 72 7.45 17.07 20.55
C LYS A 72 7.17 17.90 19.31
N LYS A 73 6.84 19.17 19.46
CA LYS A 73 6.59 20.08 18.34
C LYS A 73 7.78 20.29 17.41
N GLN A 74 9.02 20.22 17.91
CA GLN A 74 10.24 20.33 17.10
C GLN A 74 10.58 19.03 16.37
N LEU A 75 10.24 17.88 16.98
CA LEU A 75 10.47 16.55 16.40
C LEU A 75 9.34 16.08 15.49
N GLU A 76 8.21 16.76 15.56
CA GLU A 76 6.98 16.33 14.91
C GLU A 76 7.15 16.18 13.40
N GLY A 77 7.02 14.94 12.93
CA GLY A 77 6.83 14.62 11.54
C GLY A 77 5.36 14.67 11.14
N ILE A 78 5.09 14.52 9.87
CA ILE A 78 3.73 14.49 9.33
C ILE A 78 3.31 13.04 9.11
N VAL A 79 2.11 12.69 9.60
CA VAL A 79 1.49 11.40 9.30
C VAL A 79 0.52 11.57 8.14
N TYR A 80 0.71 10.79 7.10
CA TYR A 80 -0.18 10.74 5.94
C TYR A 80 -1.00 9.44 5.97
N LEU A 81 -2.34 9.57 6.08
CA LEU A 81 -3.24 8.43 5.89
C LEU A 81 -3.56 8.33 4.39
N ILE A 82 -2.95 7.38 3.69
CA ILE A 82 -3.04 7.28 2.24
C ILE A 82 -3.91 6.08 1.84
N GLY A 83 -4.90 6.32 0.98
CA GLY A 83 -5.65 5.26 0.33
C GLY A 83 -4.86 4.66 -0.83
N ALA A 84 -4.57 3.37 -0.73
CA ALA A 84 -3.83 2.61 -1.75
C ALA A 84 -4.69 2.18 -2.94
N GLY A 85 -5.99 2.47 -2.91
CA GLY A 85 -6.92 1.99 -3.92
C GLY A 85 -7.36 0.52 -3.72
N PRO A 86 -8.05 -0.06 -4.72
CA PRO A 86 -8.76 -1.33 -4.57
C PRO A 86 -7.87 -2.59 -4.69
N GLY A 87 -6.60 -2.45 -5.04
CA GLY A 87 -5.67 -3.59 -5.21
C GLY A 87 -4.72 -3.47 -6.40
N ASP A 88 -5.06 -2.72 -7.44
CA ASP A 88 -4.17 -2.37 -8.54
C ASP A 88 -3.28 -1.19 -8.11
N PRO A 89 -1.94 -1.32 -8.14
CA PRO A 89 -1.01 -0.25 -7.76
C PRO A 89 -1.12 0.99 -8.65
N GLU A 90 -1.66 0.88 -9.88
CA GLU A 90 -1.87 2.03 -10.75
C GLU A 90 -3.09 2.88 -10.35
N LEU A 91 -3.96 2.34 -9.49
CA LEU A 91 -5.16 3.04 -8.98
C LEU A 91 -4.91 3.82 -7.68
N ILE A 92 -3.68 3.96 -7.25
CA ILE A 92 -3.30 4.93 -6.21
C ILE A 92 -3.37 6.35 -6.80
N THR A 93 -3.75 7.33 -5.99
CA THR A 93 -3.72 8.72 -6.44
C THR A 93 -2.29 9.21 -6.67
N VAL A 94 -2.10 10.11 -7.64
CA VAL A 94 -0.78 10.70 -7.93
C VAL A 94 -0.17 11.32 -6.67
N LYS A 95 -0.95 12.07 -5.88
CA LYS A 95 -0.48 12.67 -4.62
C LYS A 95 -0.05 11.60 -3.61
N GLY A 96 -0.83 10.53 -3.47
CA GLY A 96 -0.50 9.42 -2.58
C GLY A 96 0.81 8.74 -2.97
N LYS A 97 1.00 8.46 -4.26
CA LYS A 97 2.23 7.86 -4.79
C LYS A 97 3.46 8.74 -4.57
N GLU A 98 3.36 10.04 -4.80
CA GLU A 98 4.47 10.97 -4.62
C GLU A 98 4.88 11.16 -3.14
N ILE A 99 3.92 11.06 -2.21
CA ILE A 99 4.23 11.08 -0.78
C ILE A 99 4.86 9.74 -0.36
N LEU A 100 4.32 8.61 -0.85
CA LEU A 100 4.84 7.27 -0.57
C LEU A 100 6.32 7.13 -0.95
N LYS A 101 6.72 7.66 -2.10
CA LYS A 101 8.13 7.69 -2.56
C LYS A 101 9.07 8.46 -1.61
N LYS A 102 8.54 9.39 -0.83
CA LYS A 102 9.32 10.22 0.09
C LYS A 102 9.25 9.71 1.53
N ALA A 103 8.43 8.71 1.80
CA ALA A 103 8.19 8.20 3.15
C ALA A 103 9.47 7.69 3.81
N ASP A 104 9.64 8.04 5.10
CA ASP A 104 10.69 7.49 5.96
C ASP A 104 10.21 6.20 6.63
N CYS A 105 8.91 6.14 6.94
CA CYS A 105 8.26 4.97 7.52
C CYS A 105 6.90 4.74 6.88
N VAL A 106 6.59 3.47 6.52
CA VAL A 106 5.29 3.05 5.99
C VAL A 106 4.69 1.98 6.89
N ILE A 107 3.52 2.26 7.44
CA ILE A 107 2.74 1.32 8.26
C ILE A 107 1.57 0.83 7.40
N TYR A 108 1.49 -0.47 7.13
CA TYR A 108 0.56 -1.02 6.15
C TYR A 108 -0.12 -2.31 6.58
N ASP A 109 -1.22 -2.67 5.93
CA ASP A 109 -2.00 -3.88 6.19
C ASP A 109 -1.98 -4.87 5.00
N ARG A 110 -2.67 -6.00 5.16
CA ARG A 110 -2.65 -7.15 4.22
C ARG A 110 -3.15 -6.84 2.80
N LEU A 111 -3.96 -5.81 2.61
CA LEU A 111 -4.59 -5.52 1.32
C LEU A 111 -3.73 -4.65 0.41
N ILE A 112 -2.52 -4.32 0.84
CA ILE A 112 -1.60 -3.46 0.08
C ILE A 112 -0.81 -4.30 -0.93
N PRO A 113 -0.80 -3.94 -2.22
CA PRO A 113 0.08 -4.55 -3.21
C PRO A 113 1.55 -4.34 -2.86
N GLN A 114 2.38 -5.38 -3.01
CA GLN A 114 3.82 -5.30 -2.73
C GLN A 114 4.51 -4.26 -3.62
N GLU A 115 4.05 -4.12 -4.85
CA GLU A 115 4.56 -3.16 -5.82
C GLU A 115 4.52 -1.70 -5.31
N LEU A 116 3.56 -1.35 -4.46
CA LEU A 116 3.52 -0.03 -3.83
C LEU A 116 4.61 0.15 -2.77
N LEU A 117 4.97 -0.90 -2.05
CA LEU A 117 6.07 -0.86 -1.08
C LEU A 117 7.43 -0.77 -1.78
N ASP A 118 7.55 -1.37 -2.96
CA ASP A 118 8.76 -1.30 -3.78
C ASP A 118 9.03 0.12 -4.35
N GLU A 119 8.01 0.99 -4.35
CA GLU A 119 8.13 2.40 -4.76
C GLU A 119 8.72 3.32 -3.66
N THR A 120 8.88 2.81 -2.44
CA THR A 120 9.44 3.60 -1.33
C THR A 120 10.93 3.87 -1.53
N LYS A 121 11.44 4.94 -0.92
CA LYS A 121 12.87 5.24 -0.99
C LYS A 121 13.73 4.19 -0.26
N ALA A 122 14.99 4.08 -0.65
CA ALA A 122 15.95 3.22 0.05
C ALA A 122 16.07 3.63 1.52
N GLY A 123 16.00 2.64 2.42
CA GLY A 123 16.05 2.84 3.87
C GLY A 123 14.71 3.21 4.52
N CYS A 124 13.59 3.21 3.78
CA CYS A 124 12.26 3.37 4.34
C CYS A 124 11.93 2.17 5.26
N GLU A 125 11.52 2.44 6.48
CA GLU A 125 11.03 1.41 7.41
C GLU A 125 9.61 0.99 7.02
N CYS A 126 9.41 -0.30 6.68
CA CYS A 126 8.09 -0.83 6.34
C CYS A 126 7.56 -1.74 7.44
N ILE A 127 6.48 -1.35 8.12
CA ILE A 127 5.90 -2.05 9.27
C ILE A 127 4.55 -2.64 8.89
N TYR A 128 4.45 -3.97 8.92
CA TYR A 128 3.20 -4.68 8.71
C TYR A 128 2.36 -4.74 10.00
N VAL A 129 1.10 -4.32 9.92
CA VAL A 129 0.17 -4.32 11.06
C VAL A 129 -1.10 -5.14 10.83
N GLY A 130 -1.16 -5.88 9.72
CA GLY A 130 -2.30 -6.72 9.36
C GLY A 130 -2.39 -8.01 10.18
N LYS A 131 -3.46 -8.78 9.93
CA LYS A 131 -3.66 -10.10 10.54
C LYS A 131 -2.82 -11.14 9.80
N GLU A 132 -1.88 -11.77 10.48
CA GLU A 132 -1.24 -13.00 10.01
C GLU A 132 -1.74 -14.23 10.81
N ASN A 133 -1.84 -15.37 10.12
CA ASN A 133 -2.12 -16.64 10.77
C ASN A 133 -0.91 -16.99 11.67
N HIS A 134 -1.09 -16.92 13.00
CA HIS A 134 -0.13 -17.24 14.05
C HIS A 134 0.62 -16.10 14.75
N HIS A 135 0.46 -14.81 14.38
CA HIS A 135 0.96 -13.69 15.16
C HIS A 135 -0.18 -12.85 15.76
N HIS A 136 0.04 -12.32 16.96
CA HIS A 136 -0.93 -11.45 17.62
C HIS A 136 -1.27 -10.26 16.74
N THR A 137 -2.51 -10.18 16.28
CA THR A 137 -3.03 -9.03 15.53
C THR A 137 -2.88 -7.79 16.39
N MET A 138 -2.18 -6.80 15.89
CA MET A 138 -2.10 -5.50 16.55
C MET A 138 -3.49 -4.87 16.69
N LYS A 139 -3.86 -4.47 17.91
CA LYS A 139 -5.12 -3.80 18.15
C LYS A 139 -5.08 -2.38 17.58
N GLN A 140 -6.25 -1.79 17.28
CA GLN A 140 -6.29 -0.44 16.71
C GLN A 140 -5.64 0.60 17.61
N GLU A 141 -5.78 0.45 18.91
CA GLU A 141 -5.16 1.32 19.90
C GLU A 141 -3.64 1.29 19.75
N GLN A 142 -3.06 0.11 19.59
CA GLN A 142 -1.62 -0.08 19.38
C GLN A 142 -1.13 0.48 18.04
N ILE A 143 -1.97 0.39 16.98
CA ILE A 143 -1.64 1.02 15.69
C ILE A 143 -1.63 2.55 15.82
N ASN A 144 -2.58 3.10 16.57
CA ASN A 144 -2.65 4.54 16.82
C ASN A 144 -1.41 5.03 17.60
N GLU A 145 -1.02 4.28 18.65
CA GLU A 145 0.19 4.55 19.43
C GLU A 145 1.45 4.46 18.56
N LEU A 146 1.56 3.43 17.72
CA LEU A 146 2.67 3.26 16.79
C LEU A 146 2.78 4.42 15.80
N LEU A 147 1.66 4.91 15.26
CA LEU A 147 1.66 6.08 14.37
C LEU A 147 2.21 7.32 15.07
N ALA A 148 1.80 7.57 16.31
CA ALA A 148 2.28 8.69 17.10
C ALA A 148 3.77 8.55 17.46
N GLU A 149 4.21 7.34 17.83
CA GLU A 149 5.62 7.04 18.10
C GLU A 149 6.49 7.32 16.88
N LYS A 150 6.10 6.79 15.72
CA LYS A 150 6.86 6.96 14.48
C LYS A 150 6.89 8.41 14.00
N ALA A 151 5.84 9.19 14.25
CA ALA A 151 5.84 10.63 13.95
C ALA A 151 6.90 11.43 14.71
N LEU A 152 7.33 10.97 15.90
CA LEU A 152 8.43 11.58 16.64
C LEU A 152 9.82 11.15 16.13
N GLN A 153 9.90 10.02 15.42
CA GLN A 153 11.13 9.44 14.90
C GLN A 153 11.45 9.88 13.47
N TYR A 154 10.41 10.09 12.64
CA TYR A 154 10.50 10.31 11.21
C TYR A 154 9.80 11.60 10.76
N ASP A 155 10.26 12.19 9.64
CA ASP A 155 9.63 13.39 9.07
C ASP A 155 8.36 13.07 8.31
N ILE A 156 8.37 11.96 7.57
CA ILE A 156 7.23 11.53 6.75
C ILE A 156 6.85 10.10 7.11
N VAL A 157 5.76 9.96 7.84
CA VAL A 157 5.16 8.67 8.18
C VAL A 157 3.93 8.45 7.32
N VAL A 158 3.86 7.32 6.64
CA VAL A 158 2.71 6.93 5.81
C VAL A 158 1.96 5.77 6.47
N ARG A 159 0.69 5.97 6.75
CA ARG A 159 -0.26 4.89 7.01
C ARG A 159 -0.94 4.52 5.70
N LEU A 160 -0.51 3.45 5.06
CA LEU A 160 -1.03 2.99 3.77
C LEU A 160 -2.18 2.00 3.99
N LYS A 161 -3.37 2.34 3.49
CA LYS A 161 -4.63 1.63 3.75
C LYS A 161 -5.29 1.19 2.45
N GLY A 162 -5.79 -0.05 2.40
CA GLY A 162 -6.53 -0.52 1.22
C GLY A 162 -7.80 0.29 0.99
N GLY A 163 -8.12 0.56 -0.27
CA GLY A 163 -9.26 1.40 -0.66
C GLY A 163 -9.06 2.88 -0.30
N ASP A 164 -10.00 3.41 0.46
CA ASP A 164 -9.99 4.78 1.00
C ASP A 164 -9.87 4.75 2.53
N PRO A 165 -9.06 5.63 3.16
CA PRO A 165 -8.85 5.63 4.62
C PRO A 165 -10.12 5.81 5.44
N PHE A 166 -11.10 6.57 4.94
CA PHE A 166 -12.33 6.93 5.68
C PHE A 166 -13.53 6.07 5.31
N VAL A 167 -13.42 5.18 4.29
CA VAL A 167 -14.50 4.27 3.91
C VAL A 167 -14.26 2.89 4.53
N PHE A 168 -14.83 2.64 5.71
CA PHE A 168 -14.68 1.42 6.52
C PHE A 168 -13.22 1.03 6.81
N GLY A 169 -12.29 1.99 6.67
CA GLY A 169 -10.86 1.82 6.90
C GLY A 169 -10.40 2.20 8.30
N ARG A 170 -11.27 2.69 9.18
CA ARG A 170 -10.96 3.18 10.54
C ARG A 170 -9.98 4.37 10.57
N GLY A 171 -9.67 4.99 9.42
CA GLY A 171 -8.76 6.14 9.35
C GLY A 171 -9.24 7.34 10.16
N GLY A 172 -10.56 7.49 10.36
CA GLY A 172 -11.11 8.51 11.24
C GLY A 172 -10.68 8.35 12.70
N GLU A 173 -10.59 7.10 13.20
CA GLU A 173 -10.10 6.80 14.55
C GLU A 173 -8.61 7.15 14.68
N GLU A 174 -7.80 6.80 13.66
CA GLU A 174 -6.38 7.12 13.58
C GLU A 174 -6.15 8.64 13.55
N ALA A 175 -6.90 9.37 12.70
CA ALA A 175 -6.79 10.83 12.59
C ALA A 175 -7.19 11.55 13.88
N ILE A 176 -8.29 11.12 14.55
CA ILE A 176 -8.72 11.71 15.83
C ILE A 176 -7.68 11.45 16.92
N TYR A 177 -7.10 10.25 16.97
CA TYR A 177 -6.06 9.94 17.95
C TYR A 177 -4.84 10.84 17.76
N LEU A 178 -4.34 10.98 16.52
CA LEU A 178 -3.20 11.85 16.20
C LEU A 178 -3.49 13.32 16.54
N ALA A 179 -4.68 13.81 16.20
CA ALA A 179 -5.10 15.18 16.55
C ALA A 179 -5.12 15.42 18.07
N ASN A 180 -5.58 14.43 18.86
CA ASN A 180 -5.58 14.51 20.32
C ASN A 180 -4.15 14.50 20.90
N GLN A 181 -3.18 13.98 20.17
CA GLN A 181 -1.75 14.02 20.51
C GLN A 181 -1.05 15.28 19.98
N GLU A 182 -1.80 16.20 19.38
CA GLU A 182 -1.29 17.40 18.68
C GLU A 182 -0.35 17.07 17.49
N ILE A 183 -0.43 15.88 16.90
CA ILE A 183 0.38 15.43 15.76
C ILE A 183 -0.31 15.80 14.44
N HIS A 184 0.43 16.42 13.53
CA HIS A 184 -0.09 16.79 12.22
C HIS A 184 -0.42 15.56 11.37
N CYS A 185 -1.67 15.45 10.91
CA CYS A 185 -2.15 14.35 10.09
C CYS A 185 -2.86 14.88 8.84
N GLU A 186 -2.43 14.41 7.66
CA GLU A 186 -3.08 14.70 6.39
C GLU A 186 -3.67 13.43 5.78
N VAL A 187 -4.93 13.50 5.33
CA VAL A 187 -5.61 12.38 4.69
C VAL A 187 -5.58 12.53 3.18
N ILE A 188 -5.07 11.52 2.49
CA ILE A 188 -5.04 11.44 1.04
C ILE A 188 -6.06 10.39 0.61
N PRO A 189 -7.17 10.80 -0.03
CA PRO A 189 -8.22 9.88 -0.48
C PRO A 189 -7.68 8.80 -1.41
N GLY A 190 -8.34 7.66 -1.40
CA GLY A 190 -8.10 6.57 -2.34
C GLY A 190 -9.40 6.11 -3.00
N ILE A 191 -9.30 5.28 -4.03
CA ILE A 191 -10.47 4.71 -4.69
C ILE A 191 -10.99 3.54 -3.84
N SER A 192 -12.16 3.74 -3.23
CA SER A 192 -12.78 2.68 -2.42
C SER A 192 -13.26 1.51 -3.27
N SER A 193 -13.08 0.29 -2.77
CA SER A 193 -13.59 -0.92 -3.42
C SER A 193 -15.11 -0.95 -3.58
N CYS A 194 -15.86 -0.18 -2.79
CA CYS A 194 -17.32 -0.08 -2.93
C CYS A 194 -17.74 0.52 -4.28
N ILE A 195 -16.87 1.28 -4.93
CA ILE A 195 -17.06 1.85 -6.27
C ILE A 195 -16.25 1.03 -7.27
N ALA A 196 -14.95 0.94 -7.07
CA ALA A 196 -14.03 0.34 -8.03
C ALA A 196 -14.34 -1.12 -8.36
N ALA A 197 -14.76 -1.93 -7.40
CA ALA A 197 -15.06 -3.33 -7.68
C ALA A 197 -16.21 -3.49 -8.67
N ALA A 198 -17.26 -2.70 -8.51
CA ALA A 198 -18.40 -2.70 -9.45
C ALA A 198 -17.99 -2.18 -10.83
N GLU A 199 -17.27 -1.06 -10.90
CA GLU A 199 -16.79 -0.47 -12.17
C GLU A 199 -15.89 -1.43 -12.95
N LEU A 200 -14.91 -2.05 -12.28
CA LEU A 200 -14.00 -3.02 -12.88
C LEU A 200 -14.71 -4.32 -13.32
N ALA A 201 -15.88 -4.59 -12.75
CA ALA A 201 -16.77 -5.66 -13.19
C ALA A 201 -17.77 -5.19 -14.28
N GLY A 202 -17.69 -3.96 -14.79
CA GLY A 202 -18.61 -3.42 -15.78
C GLY A 202 -20.01 -3.11 -15.22
N ILE A 203 -20.12 -2.86 -13.92
CA ILE A 203 -21.39 -2.57 -13.25
C ILE A 203 -21.32 -1.14 -12.69
N PRO A 204 -22.07 -0.17 -13.24
CA PRO A 204 -22.13 1.17 -12.69
C PRO A 204 -22.94 1.15 -11.38
N VAL A 205 -22.43 1.76 -10.31
CA VAL A 205 -23.16 1.82 -9.02
C VAL A 205 -24.40 2.72 -9.08
N THR A 206 -24.47 3.63 -10.04
CA THR A 206 -25.61 4.49 -10.36
C THR A 206 -25.86 4.53 -11.87
N HIS A 207 -27.11 4.63 -12.29
CA HIS A 207 -27.46 4.79 -13.69
C HIS A 207 -28.78 5.57 -13.83
N ARG A 208 -28.82 6.54 -14.73
CA ARG A 208 -30.04 7.34 -14.99
C ARG A 208 -31.19 6.42 -15.43
N GLY A 209 -32.33 6.50 -14.74
CA GLY A 209 -33.53 5.70 -15.02
C GLY A 209 -33.51 4.31 -14.39
N ILE A 210 -32.40 3.86 -13.76
CA ILE A 210 -32.33 2.55 -13.06
C ILE A 210 -32.06 2.76 -11.57
N SER A 211 -31.00 3.47 -11.20
CA SER A 211 -30.67 3.73 -9.80
C SER A 211 -30.12 5.14 -9.63
N LYS A 212 -30.81 5.94 -8.79
CA LYS A 212 -30.48 7.35 -8.52
C LYS A 212 -29.46 7.52 -7.39
N GLY A 213 -29.18 6.45 -6.66
CA GLY A 213 -28.27 6.46 -5.53
C GLY A 213 -27.74 5.07 -5.24
N PHE A 214 -26.75 4.99 -4.37
CA PHE A 214 -26.27 3.73 -3.88
C PHE A 214 -26.01 3.83 -2.39
N ARG A 215 -26.23 2.73 -1.68
CA ARG A 215 -26.02 2.60 -0.24
C ARG A 215 -24.92 1.61 0.03
N VAL A 216 -23.87 2.07 0.71
CA VAL A 216 -22.73 1.23 1.10
C VAL A 216 -22.84 0.89 2.57
N VAL A 217 -22.69 -0.39 2.88
CA VAL A 217 -22.72 -0.89 4.25
C VAL A 217 -21.64 -1.94 4.48
N THR A 218 -21.18 -2.06 5.73
CA THR A 218 -20.37 -3.19 6.14
C THR A 218 -21.26 -4.31 6.67
N ALA A 219 -21.00 -5.54 6.22
CA ALA A 219 -21.77 -6.70 6.66
C ALA A 219 -21.35 -7.23 8.05
N HIS A 220 -20.17 -6.87 8.54
CA HIS A 220 -19.64 -7.34 9.82
C HIS A 220 -19.65 -6.23 10.87
N ASP A 221 -20.11 -6.58 12.07
CA ASP A 221 -19.93 -5.80 13.29
C ASP A 221 -18.55 -6.09 13.93
N ARG A 222 -18.29 -5.46 15.10
CA ARG A 222 -17.04 -5.67 15.88
C ARG A 222 -16.87 -7.12 16.38
N ARG A 223 -17.94 -7.90 16.46
CA ARG A 223 -17.97 -9.29 16.93
C ARG A 223 -17.94 -10.30 15.79
N ASN A 224 -17.71 -9.85 14.56
CA ASN A 224 -17.76 -10.66 13.34
C ASN A 224 -19.16 -11.31 13.10
N GLN A 225 -20.20 -10.69 13.63
CA GLN A 225 -21.60 -11.05 13.37
C GLN A 225 -22.15 -10.15 12.25
N LEU A 226 -23.28 -10.55 11.65
CA LEU A 226 -23.95 -9.68 10.70
C LEU A 226 -24.33 -8.38 11.41
N SER A 227 -23.94 -7.25 10.81
CA SER A 227 -24.25 -5.92 11.33
C SER A 227 -25.78 -5.75 11.46
N ASP A 228 -26.22 -5.02 12.50
CA ASP A 228 -27.63 -4.65 12.64
C ASP A 228 -28.02 -3.64 11.56
N LEU A 229 -28.45 -4.18 10.42
CA LEU A 229 -28.81 -3.41 9.23
C LEU A 229 -30.32 -3.33 9.10
N ASN A 230 -30.82 -2.16 8.69
CA ASN A 230 -32.24 -1.99 8.40
C ASN A 230 -32.60 -2.63 7.04
N PHE A 231 -32.68 -3.96 7.01
CA PHE A 231 -33.04 -4.73 5.82
C PHE A 231 -34.43 -4.39 5.26
N ALA A 232 -35.35 -3.96 6.11
CA ALA A 232 -36.70 -3.55 5.67
C ALA A 232 -36.64 -2.28 4.82
N SER A 233 -35.78 -1.31 5.17
CA SER A 233 -35.55 -0.13 4.36
C SER A 233 -34.79 -0.48 3.07
N MET A 234 -33.81 -1.36 3.14
CA MET A 234 -33.03 -1.80 1.99
C MET A 234 -33.87 -2.53 0.95
N ALA A 235 -34.74 -3.45 1.39
CA ALA A 235 -35.58 -4.25 0.51
C ALA A 235 -36.61 -3.42 -0.28
N LYS A 236 -36.95 -2.22 0.21
CA LYS A 236 -37.88 -1.28 -0.44
C LYS A 236 -37.19 -0.16 -1.21
N SER A 237 -35.86 -0.10 -1.13
CA SER A 237 -35.10 0.97 -1.77
C SER A 237 -34.94 0.69 -3.27
N GLU A 238 -34.97 1.76 -4.07
CA GLU A 238 -34.60 1.76 -5.50
C GLU A 238 -33.09 2.03 -5.69
N GLU A 239 -32.33 2.11 -4.58
CA GLU A 239 -30.90 2.33 -4.59
C GLU A 239 -30.14 1.03 -4.86
N THR A 240 -28.96 1.14 -5.44
CA THR A 240 -28.02 0.04 -5.50
C THR A 240 -27.45 -0.24 -4.10
N LEU A 241 -27.52 -1.46 -3.62
CA LEU A 241 -26.92 -1.84 -2.35
C LEU A 241 -25.53 -2.42 -2.58
N VAL A 242 -24.55 -1.92 -1.83
CA VAL A 242 -23.17 -2.40 -1.88
C VAL A 242 -22.75 -2.86 -0.49
N PHE A 243 -22.47 -4.17 -0.36
CA PHE A 243 -22.01 -4.73 0.91
C PHE A 243 -20.52 -5.01 0.85
N LEU A 244 -19.79 -4.40 1.77
CA LEU A 244 -18.37 -4.70 1.99
C LEU A 244 -18.22 -5.75 3.11
N MET A 245 -17.16 -6.55 3.01
CA MET A 245 -16.85 -7.61 3.99
C MET A 245 -18.00 -8.62 4.18
N GLY A 246 -18.83 -8.84 3.13
CA GLY A 246 -20.08 -9.58 3.23
C GLY A 246 -20.03 -11.04 2.74
N LEU A 247 -18.93 -11.50 2.14
CA LEU A 247 -18.91 -12.81 1.47
C LEU A 247 -19.28 -13.97 2.41
N THR A 248 -18.73 -14.00 3.61
CA THR A 248 -19.04 -15.03 4.62
C THR A 248 -20.44 -14.89 5.23
N LYS A 249 -21.13 -13.81 4.92
CA LYS A 249 -22.50 -13.49 5.37
C LYS A 249 -23.48 -13.38 4.21
N LEU A 250 -23.09 -13.83 3.01
CA LEU A 250 -23.89 -13.70 1.80
C LEU A 250 -25.26 -14.36 1.97
N GLU A 251 -25.33 -15.58 2.52
CA GLU A 251 -26.58 -16.30 2.82
C GLU A 251 -27.48 -15.53 3.80
N GLU A 252 -26.87 -14.98 4.88
CA GLU A 252 -27.63 -14.21 5.87
C GLU A 252 -28.17 -12.90 5.25
N ILE A 253 -27.38 -12.23 4.41
CA ILE A 253 -27.76 -10.98 3.71
C ILE A 253 -28.93 -11.26 2.77
N THR A 254 -28.81 -12.25 1.89
CA THR A 254 -29.84 -12.58 0.89
C THR A 254 -31.13 -13.04 1.56
N THR A 255 -31.02 -13.89 2.57
CA THR A 255 -32.17 -14.35 3.36
C THR A 255 -32.90 -13.19 4.03
N ASN A 256 -32.20 -12.24 4.62
CA ASN A 256 -32.84 -11.08 5.27
C ASN A 256 -33.53 -10.15 4.26
N LEU A 257 -32.88 -9.89 3.10
CA LEU A 257 -33.49 -9.09 2.04
C LEU A 257 -34.76 -9.73 1.50
N LEU A 258 -34.74 -11.04 1.23
CA LEU A 258 -35.94 -11.83 0.80
C LEU A 258 -37.05 -11.80 1.86
N LYS A 259 -36.74 -12.08 3.13
CA LYS A 259 -37.69 -12.03 4.23
C LYS A 259 -38.34 -10.64 4.40
N LYS A 260 -37.67 -9.57 4.03
CA LYS A 260 -38.18 -8.20 4.08
C LYS A 260 -38.86 -7.74 2.79
N GLY A 261 -39.06 -8.67 1.84
CA GLY A 261 -39.86 -8.48 0.63
C GLY A 261 -39.10 -7.95 -0.60
N MET A 262 -37.78 -8.06 -0.63
CA MET A 262 -37.06 -7.83 -1.87
C MET A 262 -37.39 -8.93 -2.89
N ASN A 263 -37.54 -8.57 -4.15
CA ASN A 263 -37.87 -9.51 -5.20
C ASN A 263 -36.72 -10.54 -5.36
N GLU A 264 -37.09 -11.83 -5.36
CA GLU A 264 -36.15 -12.93 -5.49
C GLU A 264 -35.34 -12.91 -6.79
N ASN A 265 -35.88 -12.29 -7.85
CA ASN A 265 -35.24 -12.11 -9.16
C ASN A 265 -34.37 -10.83 -9.22
N THR A 266 -34.22 -10.08 -8.10
CA THR A 266 -33.32 -8.94 -8.06
C THR A 266 -31.91 -9.38 -8.41
N PRO A 267 -31.24 -8.72 -9.38
CA PRO A 267 -29.87 -9.09 -9.78
C PRO A 267 -28.88 -8.80 -8.69
N VAL A 268 -27.93 -9.71 -8.53
CA VAL A 268 -26.82 -9.59 -7.58
C VAL A 268 -25.52 -9.94 -8.27
N ALA A 269 -24.47 -9.19 -7.96
CA ALA A 269 -23.09 -9.51 -8.35
C ALA A 269 -22.23 -9.68 -7.10
N VAL A 270 -21.35 -10.68 -7.12
CA VAL A 270 -20.27 -10.85 -6.13
C VAL A 270 -18.95 -10.72 -6.88
N ILE A 271 -18.17 -9.70 -6.54
CA ILE A 271 -16.87 -9.40 -7.14
C ILE A 271 -15.78 -9.75 -6.14
N SER A 272 -15.05 -10.81 -6.40
CA SER A 272 -13.96 -11.33 -5.57
C SER A 272 -12.62 -10.84 -6.10
N ASN A 273 -11.70 -10.46 -5.20
CA ASN A 273 -10.35 -9.99 -5.51
C ASN A 273 -10.30 -8.90 -6.59
N ALA A 274 -11.22 -7.94 -6.52
CA ALA A 274 -11.30 -6.84 -7.48
C ALA A 274 -9.95 -6.12 -7.65
N ALA A 275 -9.72 -5.59 -8.85
CA ALA A 275 -8.48 -4.90 -9.23
C ALA A 275 -7.21 -5.78 -9.13
N SER A 276 -7.34 -7.08 -9.23
CA SER A 276 -6.19 -7.99 -9.28
C SER A 276 -6.32 -9.00 -10.43
N ALA A 277 -5.22 -9.63 -10.81
CA ALA A 277 -5.24 -10.72 -11.79
C ALA A 277 -6.10 -11.93 -11.37
N LYS A 278 -6.53 -11.98 -10.10
CA LYS A 278 -7.41 -13.02 -9.55
C LYS A 278 -8.87 -12.59 -9.47
N GLN A 279 -9.22 -11.43 -10.04
CA GLN A 279 -10.60 -10.96 -10.02
C GLN A 279 -11.53 -11.99 -10.65
N LYS A 280 -12.61 -12.30 -9.94
CA LYS A 280 -13.74 -13.11 -10.44
C LYS A 280 -15.03 -12.36 -10.17
N THR A 281 -15.94 -12.38 -11.11
CA THR A 281 -17.28 -11.79 -10.98
C THR A 281 -18.34 -12.85 -11.22
N CYS A 282 -19.18 -13.07 -10.24
CA CYS A 282 -20.31 -13.97 -10.30
C CYS A 282 -21.60 -13.17 -10.27
N THR A 283 -22.52 -13.39 -11.19
CA THR A 283 -23.83 -12.73 -11.24
C THR A 283 -24.96 -13.74 -11.28
N ALA A 284 -25.97 -13.53 -10.44
CA ALA A 284 -27.19 -14.34 -10.40
C ALA A 284 -28.36 -13.49 -9.84
N THR A 285 -29.52 -14.12 -9.67
CA THR A 285 -30.65 -13.55 -8.94
C THR A 285 -30.43 -13.69 -7.42
N LEU A 286 -31.12 -12.88 -6.61
CA LEU A 286 -30.97 -12.82 -5.16
C LEU A 286 -31.16 -14.20 -4.50
N ASN A 287 -32.09 -15.03 -5.01
CA ASN A 287 -32.33 -16.38 -4.53
C ASN A 287 -31.27 -17.41 -4.93
N MET A 288 -30.44 -17.14 -5.96
CA MET A 288 -29.49 -18.10 -6.53
C MET A 288 -28.02 -17.73 -6.28
N ILE A 289 -27.75 -16.51 -5.84
CA ILE A 289 -26.37 -15.97 -5.78
C ILE A 289 -25.49 -16.74 -4.80
N GLN A 290 -26.03 -17.22 -3.69
CA GLN A 290 -25.27 -17.99 -2.70
C GLN A 290 -24.74 -19.29 -3.32
N GLU A 291 -25.66 -20.09 -3.89
CA GLU A 291 -25.30 -21.37 -4.51
C GLU A 291 -24.24 -21.16 -5.62
N LYS A 292 -24.44 -20.15 -6.44
CA LYS A 292 -23.52 -19.86 -7.54
C LYS A 292 -22.15 -19.39 -7.06
N ALA A 293 -22.10 -18.56 -6.01
CA ALA A 293 -20.85 -18.13 -5.41
C ALA A 293 -20.03 -19.28 -4.83
N ASP A 294 -20.71 -20.26 -4.23
CA ASP A 294 -20.09 -21.48 -3.69
C ASP A 294 -19.55 -22.38 -4.81
N GLN A 295 -20.35 -22.59 -5.89
CA GLN A 295 -19.92 -23.35 -7.06
C GLN A 295 -18.66 -22.75 -7.71
N GLU A 296 -18.58 -21.42 -7.83
CA GLU A 296 -17.44 -20.70 -8.41
C GLU A 296 -16.26 -20.53 -7.42
N LYS A 297 -16.44 -20.99 -6.17
CA LYS A 297 -15.42 -20.92 -5.10
C LYS A 297 -14.85 -19.52 -4.92
N LEU A 298 -15.75 -18.53 -4.77
CA LEU A 298 -15.33 -17.15 -4.56
C LEU A 298 -14.64 -16.99 -3.20
N SER A 299 -13.68 -16.10 -3.12
CA SER A 299 -12.86 -15.86 -1.92
C SER A 299 -12.79 -14.38 -1.55
N SER A 300 -12.56 -14.10 -0.29
CA SER A 300 -12.30 -12.74 0.19
C SER A 300 -10.90 -12.25 -0.22
N PRO A 301 -10.74 -10.94 -0.47
CA PRO A 301 -11.74 -9.89 -0.31
C PRO A 301 -12.80 -9.90 -1.41
N ALA A 302 -14.04 -9.54 -1.07
CA ALA A 302 -15.13 -9.49 -2.05
C ALA A 302 -16.11 -8.35 -1.74
N VAL A 303 -16.75 -7.85 -2.79
CA VAL A 303 -17.82 -6.84 -2.75
C VAL A 303 -19.08 -7.45 -3.32
N ILE A 304 -20.22 -7.22 -2.66
CA ILE A 304 -21.53 -7.68 -3.13
C ILE A 304 -22.31 -6.45 -3.59
N VAL A 305 -22.85 -6.51 -4.81
CA VAL A 305 -23.68 -5.45 -5.40
C VAL A 305 -25.07 -6.02 -5.68
N VAL A 306 -26.12 -5.38 -5.15
CA VAL A 306 -27.51 -5.79 -5.31
C VAL A 306 -28.30 -4.68 -5.98
N GLY A 307 -28.98 -4.97 -7.07
CA GLY A 307 -29.84 -4.02 -7.76
C GLY A 307 -29.81 -4.16 -9.29
N ASP A 308 -30.74 -3.48 -9.93
CA ASP A 308 -30.95 -3.59 -11.38
C ASP A 308 -29.76 -3.13 -12.24
N VAL A 309 -28.87 -2.32 -11.71
CA VAL A 309 -27.62 -1.91 -12.39
C VAL A 309 -26.73 -3.09 -12.77
N VAL A 310 -26.85 -4.23 -12.07
CA VAL A 310 -26.09 -5.44 -12.38
C VAL A 310 -26.42 -5.99 -13.76
N LYS A 311 -27.63 -5.76 -14.27
CA LYS A 311 -28.04 -6.16 -15.64
C LYS A 311 -27.20 -5.49 -16.71
N LEU A 312 -26.71 -4.27 -16.44
CA LEU A 312 -25.94 -3.48 -17.40
C LEU A 312 -24.56 -4.07 -17.69
N GLN A 313 -24.06 -4.96 -16.83
CA GLN A 313 -22.79 -5.63 -17.05
C GLN A 313 -22.67 -6.23 -18.46
N LYS A 314 -23.70 -6.92 -18.92
CA LYS A 314 -23.72 -7.57 -20.25
C LYS A 314 -23.70 -6.60 -21.40
N GLU A 315 -24.20 -5.39 -21.19
CA GLU A 315 -24.24 -4.33 -22.20
C GLU A 315 -22.92 -3.55 -22.25
N ILE A 316 -22.28 -3.34 -21.08
CA ILE A 316 -21.04 -2.58 -20.93
C ILE A 316 -19.82 -3.44 -21.25
N GLN A 317 -19.77 -4.64 -20.69
CA GLN A 317 -18.72 -5.59 -21.03
C GLN A 317 -19.07 -6.29 -22.34
N LYS A 318 -18.52 -5.82 -23.42
CA LYS A 318 -18.49 -6.60 -24.65
C LYS A 318 -17.86 -7.96 -24.33
N PRO A 319 -18.31 -9.08 -24.98
CA PRO A 319 -17.62 -10.35 -24.82
C PRO A 319 -16.14 -10.11 -24.98
N GLU A 320 -15.36 -10.47 -23.97
CA GLU A 320 -13.90 -10.36 -24.08
C GLU A 320 -13.46 -11.04 -25.36
N ASP A 321 -12.69 -10.35 -26.17
CA ASP A 321 -11.96 -11.00 -27.24
C ASP A 321 -11.06 -12.05 -26.57
N THR A 322 -11.48 -13.31 -26.65
CA THR A 322 -10.77 -14.44 -26.07
C THR A 322 -9.57 -14.85 -26.91
N THR A 323 -9.30 -14.10 -27.98
CA THR A 323 -8.17 -14.36 -28.86
C THR A 323 -6.86 -14.11 -28.15
N TRP A 324 -6.11 -15.18 -27.91
CA TRP A 324 -4.77 -15.10 -27.39
C TRP A 324 -3.76 -14.98 -28.53
N HIS A 325 -2.85 -14.04 -28.39
CA HIS A 325 -1.73 -13.88 -29.31
C HIS A 325 -0.49 -14.52 -28.69
N LEU A 326 0.07 -15.51 -29.38
CA LEU A 326 1.30 -16.17 -28.95
C LEU A 326 2.51 -15.43 -29.52
N VAL A 327 3.32 -14.85 -28.65
CA VAL A 327 4.59 -14.20 -29.03
C VAL A 327 5.75 -15.12 -28.66
N THR A 328 6.47 -15.59 -29.66
CA THR A 328 7.65 -16.41 -29.44
C THR A 328 8.87 -15.55 -29.12
N LYS A 329 9.70 -16.01 -28.21
CA LYS A 329 10.97 -15.35 -27.86
C LYS A 329 12.11 -16.33 -27.68
N VAL A 330 13.33 -15.82 -27.77
CA VAL A 330 14.56 -16.56 -27.47
C VAL A 330 15.21 -15.91 -26.23
N GLY A 331 15.59 -16.74 -25.26
CA GLY A 331 16.13 -16.29 -23.97
C GLY A 331 15.06 -15.89 -22.97
N ASP A 332 15.49 -15.55 -21.77
CA ASP A 332 14.66 -15.27 -20.58
C ASP A 332 14.05 -13.85 -20.54
N GLN A 333 14.67 -12.92 -21.30
CA GLN A 333 14.23 -11.52 -21.28
C GLN A 333 12.83 -11.33 -21.88
N PRO A 334 11.99 -10.44 -21.31
CA PRO A 334 10.67 -10.12 -21.85
C PRO A 334 10.77 -9.60 -23.31
N SER A 335 9.80 -10.00 -24.12
CA SER A 335 9.70 -9.51 -25.50
C SER A 335 9.17 -8.08 -25.54
N LYS A 336 9.92 -7.15 -26.17
CA LYS A 336 9.43 -5.77 -26.39
C LYS A 336 8.14 -5.76 -27.23
N LEU A 337 8.00 -6.70 -28.17
CA LEU A 337 6.77 -6.83 -28.94
C LEU A 337 5.60 -7.28 -28.08
N ALA A 338 5.84 -8.24 -27.17
CA ALA A 338 4.78 -8.70 -26.26
C ALA A 338 4.35 -7.56 -25.33
N GLN A 339 5.28 -6.77 -24.81
CA GLN A 339 4.95 -5.61 -24.01
C GLN A 339 4.14 -4.57 -24.79
N LEU A 340 4.60 -4.20 -26.00
CA LEU A 340 3.89 -3.24 -26.84
C LEU A 340 2.47 -3.70 -27.16
N LEU A 341 2.28 -4.98 -27.45
CA LEU A 341 0.94 -5.53 -27.73
C LEU A 341 0.05 -5.54 -26.49
N LYS A 342 0.62 -5.84 -25.30
CA LYS A 342 -0.09 -5.72 -24.02
C LYS A 342 -0.54 -4.29 -23.76
N ASP A 343 0.33 -3.31 -24.00
CA ASP A 343 0.04 -1.88 -23.83
C ASP A 343 -1.09 -1.41 -24.78
N HIS A 344 -1.31 -2.12 -25.88
CA HIS A 344 -2.44 -1.91 -26.80
C HIS A 344 -3.67 -2.78 -26.49
N GLY A 345 -3.71 -3.44 -25.34
CA GLY A 345 -4.86 -4.22 -24.88
C GLY A 345 -4.99 -5.63 -25.44
N TYR A 346 -3.96 -6.16 -26.13
CA TYR A 346 -4.00 -7.53 -26.63
C TYR A 346 -3.66 -8.55 -25.54
N LYS A 347 -4.38 -9.67 -25.50
CA LYS A 347 -4.04 -10.81 -24.62
C LYS A 347 -2.84 -11.55 -25.19
N ILE A 348 -1.70 -11.49 -24.50
CA ILE A 348 -0.43 -12.04 -24.98
C ILE A 348 0.05 -13.15 -24.06
N LYS A 349 0.43 -14.28 -24.67
CA LYS A 349 1.19 -15.34 -24.04
C LYS A 349 2.57 -15.41 -24.68
N GLU A 350 3.61 -15.24 -23.88
CA GLU A 350 4.99 -15.40 -24.35
C GLU A 350 5.39 -16.87 -24.27
N PHE A 351 5.98 -17.36 -25.35
CA PHE A 351 6.51 -18.73 -25.44
C PHE A 351 8.00 -18.70 -25.77
N GLN A 352 8.80 -19.24 -24.86
CA GLN A 352 10.24 -19.32 -25.05
C GLN A 352 10.58 -20.50 -25.99
N THR A 353 11.14 -20.21 -27.16
CA THR A 353 11.49 -21.20 -28.17
C THR A 353 12.93 -21.67 -28.08
N GLY A 354 13.75 -21.03 -27.28
CA GLY A 354 15.15 -21.41 -27.11
C GLY A 354 15.85 -20.64 -26.00
N GLU A 355 17.00 -21.15 -25.59
CA GLU A 355 17.89 -20.53 -24.63
C GLU A 355 19.19 -20.06 -25.30
N ILE A 356 19.76 -18.97 -24.77
CA ILE A 356 21.05 -18.48 -25.23
C ILE A 356 22.10 -19.01 -24.27
N SER A 357 22.92 -19.95 -24.77
CA SER A 357 24.10 -20.43 -24.06
C SER A 357 25.37 -19.80 -24.62
N TYR A 358 26.26 -19.40 -23.74
CA TYR A 358 27.56 -18.89 -24.14
C TYR A 358 28.60 -20.00 -24.08
N LYS A 359 29.36 -20.17 -25.17
CA LYS A 359 30.49 -21.12 -25.16
C LYS A 359 31.49 -20.71 -24.08
N LYS A 360 32.06 -21.69 -23.39
CA LYS A 360 33.05 -21.48 -22.32
C LYS A 360 34.49 -21.33 -22.83
N ASN A 361 34.68 -20.91 -24.09
CA ASN A 361 36.03 -20.66 -24.60
C ASN A 361 36.54 -19.36 -23.99
N LEU A 362 37.64 -19.43 -23.25
CA LEU A 362 38.27 -18.26 -22.69
C LEU A 362 39.09 -17.53 -23.78
N ILE A 363 38.90 -16.22 -23.84
CA ILE A 363 39.73 -15.37 -24.67
C ILE A 363 41.05 -15.16 -23.93
N SER A 364 42.18 -15.56 -24.55
CA SER A 364 43.49 -15.30 -23.94
C SER A 364 43.95 -13.87 -24.18
N LYS A 365 44.84 -13.38 -23.30
CA LYS A 365 45.43 -12.06 -23.47
C LYS A 365 46.29 -11.96 -24.73
N GLU A 366 46.96 -13.05 -25.08
CA GLU A 366 47.80 -13.18 -26.27
C GLU A 366 46.98 -13.17 -27.57
N GLU A 367 45.81 -13.82 -27.59
CA GLU A 367 44.89 -13.77 -28.71
C GLU A 367 44.30 -12.37 -28.89
N LEU A 368 43.88 -11.77 -27.77
CA LEU A 368 43.30 -10.43 -27.79
C LEU A 368 44.34 -9.38 -28.26
N ALA A 369 45.62 -9.52 -27.89
CA ALA A 369 46.71 -8.62 -28.32
C ALA A 369 46.90 -8.61 -29.83
N LYS A 370 46.63 -9.70 -30.54
CA LYS A 370 46.76 -9.82 -31.99
C LYS A 370 45.60 -9.22 -32.79
N VAL A 371 44.49 -8.88 -32.11
CA VAL A 371 43.27 -8.39 -32.74
C VAL A 371 43.34 -6.86 -32.86
N THR A 372 43.03 -6.33 -34.04
CA THR A 372 42.92 -4.88 -34.29
C THR A 372 41.45 -4.41 -34.23
N TYR A 373 40.51 -5.24 -34.71
CA TYR A 373 39.10 -4.91 -34.77
C TYR A 373 38.28 -5.93 -33.97
N LEU A 374 37.36 -5.44 -33.15
CA LEU A 374 36.32 -6.25 -32.49
C LEU A 374 34.99 -5.93 -33.16
N ILE A 375 34.39 -6.93 -33.81
CA ILE A 375 33.15 -6.76 -34.56
C ILE A 375 32.02 -7.49 -33.83
N PHE A 376 31.02 -6.74 -33.36
CA PHE A 376 29.85 -7.28 -32.71
C PHE A 376 28.62 -7.18 -33.62
N THR A 377 28.07 -8.34 -34.00
CA THR A 377 26.90 -8.42 -34.86
C THR A 377 25.60 -8.51 -34.08
N SER A 378 25.65 -8.66 -32.76
CA SER A 378 24.48 -8.72 -31.88
C SER A 378 24.82 -8.36 -30.44
N ARG A 379 23.82 -7.89 -29.69
CA ARG A 379 23.94 -7.65 -28.24
C ARG A 379 24.39 -8.88 -27.45
N TYR A 380 24.03 -10.05 -27.90
CA TYR A 380 24.43 -11.32 -27.26
C TYR A 380 25.91 -11.61 -27.48
N GLY A 381 26.45 -11.22 -28.61
CA GLY A 381 27.89 -11.27 -28.88
C GLY A 381 28.67 -10.38 -27.93
N VAL A 382 28.20 -9.16 -27.68
CA VAL A 382 28.81 -8.23 -26.69
C VAL A 382 28.77 -8.86 -25.31
N HIS A 383 27.59 -9.38 -24.89
CA HIS A 383 27.41 -9.98 -23.55
C HIS A 383 28.31 -11.21 -23.34
N GLY A 384 28.35 -12.08 -24.36
CA GLY A 384 29.20 -13.28 -24.32
C GLY A 384 30.70 -12.93 -24.26
N PHE A 385 31.11 -11.97 -25.03
CA PHE A 385 32.49 -11.46 -25.01
C PHE A 385 32.90 -10.90 -23.64
N MET A 386 32.04 -10.04 -23.05
CA MET A 386 32.31 -9.45 -21.73
C MET A 386 32.34 -10.53 -20.61
N LYS A 387 31.48 -11.55 -20.67
CA LYS A 387 31.54 -12.70 -19.75
C LYS A 387 32.87 -13.47 -19.89
N GLN A 388 33.34 -13.68 -21.12
CA GLN A 388 34.60 -14.40 -21.37
C GLN A 388 35.78 -13.59 -20.88
N MET A 389 35.83 -12.26 -21.15
CA MET A 389 36.87 -11.36 -20.63
C MET A 389 36.95 -11.43 -19.09
N LYS A 390 35.78 -11.31 -18.41
CA LYS A 390 35.73 -11.41 -16.96
C LYS A 390 36.27 -12.76 -16.46
N ALA A 391 35.89 -13.87 -17.11
CA ALA A 391 36.36 -15.21 -16.76
C ALA A 391 37.88 -15.40 -17.01
N ALA A 392 38.46 -14.66 -17.96
CA ALA A 392 39.89 -14.66 -18.23
C ALA A 392 40.69 -13.61 -17.42
N ASN A 393 40.03 -12.95 -16.42
CA ASN A 393 40.63 -11.84 -15.64
C ASN A 393 41.14 -10.69 -16.50
N LEU A 394 40.47 -10.44 -17.64
CA LEU A 394 40.71 -9.29 -18.52
C LEU A 394 39.66 -8.20 -18.28
N ASP A 395 40.05 -6.93 -18.47
CA ASP A 395 39.14 -5.79 -18.32
C ASP A 395 39.19 -4.84 -19.54
N LEU A 396 38.44 -3.74 -19.48
CA LEU A 396 38.34 -2.79 -20.60
C LEU A 396 39.66 -2.15 -20.98
N ARG A 397 40.67 -2.09 -20.11
CA ARG A 397 42.01 -1.57 -20.42
C ARG A 397 42.72 -2.43 -21.46
N ASN A 398 42.35 -3.72 -21.54
CA ASN A 398 42.89 -4.64 -22.54
C ASN A 398 42.34 -4.34 -23.97
N LEU A 399 41.33 -3.44 -24.08
CA LEU A 399 40.69 -3.05 -25.34
C LEU A 399 41.13 -1.66 -25.80
N TYR A 400 42.04 -0.98 -25.07
CA TYR A 400 42.38 0.42 -25.30
C TYR A 400 42.84 0.71 -26.74
N ASP A 401 43.58 -0.19 -27.36
CA ASP A 401 44.15 -0.08 -28.73
C ASP A 401 43.26 -0.73 -29.81
N LYS A 402 42.06 -1.24 -29.44
CA LYS A 402 41.17 -1.96 -30.35
C LYS A 402 40.11 -1.05 -30.96
N LYS A 403 39.80 -1.26 -32.22
CA LYS A 403 38.69 -0.62 -32.91
C LYS A 403 37.45 -1.46 -32.76
N ILE A 404 36.39 -0.89 -32.18
CA ILE A 404 35.12 -1.59 -31.97
C ILE A 404 34.15 -1.22 -33.09
N VAL A 405 33.64 -2.24 -33.77
CA VAL A 405 32.62 -2.14 -34.83
C VAL A 405 31.40 -2.83 -34.39
N VAL A 406 30.26 -2.17 -34.50
CA VAL A 406 28.94 -2.76 -34.14
C VAL A 406 28.01 -2.74 -35.35
N VAL A 407 27.23 -3.81 -35.50
CA VAL A 407 26.23 -3.95 -36.55
C VAL A 407 24.85 -3.77 -35.94
N GLY A 408 24.13 -2.73 -36.37
CA GLY A 408 22.78 -2.39 -35.93
C GLY A 408 22.70 -1.58 -34.63
N GLU A 409 21.72 -0.68 -34.55
CA GLU A 409 21.53 0.25 -33.42
C GLU A 409 21.32 -0.44 -32.07
N LYS A 410 20.75 -1.66 -32.05
CA LYS A 410 20.53 -2.42 -30.81
C LYS A 410 21.82 -3.05 -30.23
N THR A 411 22.91 -3.00 -30.95
CA THR A 411 24.22 -3.54 -30.53
C THR A 411 25.14 -2.44 -30.06
N LYS A 412 24.91 -1.20 -30.51
CA LYS A 412 25.56 0.02 -30.10
C LYS A 412 25.23 0.36 -28.65
#